data_df8446b19c9d75d419288f6a3ef66bba
#
_entry.id   df8446b19c9d75d419288f6a3ef66bba
#
_cell.length_a   1.000
_cell.length_b   1.000
_cell.length_c   1.000
_cell.angle_alpha   90.00
_cell.angle_beta   90.00
_cell.angle_gamma   90.00
#
_symmetry.space_group_name_H-M   'P 1'
#
loop_
_entity.id
_entity.type
_entity.pdbx_description
1 polymer ?
#
loop_
_entity_poly.entity_id
_entity_poly.type
_entity_poly.pdbx_seq_one_letter_code
_entity_poly.pdbx_strand_id
1 'polypeptide(L)'
;MSYKLVIAEKPSVAQSIAKVIGADKREDGYLEGNGYIVSWCVGHLVELASPETYDEKYEKWRYEDLPILPSEWNYQIAEATRKQFGILKKLMEREDVTGLVEATDAGREGELIFRLVYDQAKCKKPFERLWISSMEDQAISDGFSHLKNGREYDNLYRAALCRERADWIVGMNATRLFSTLYGQTLNVGRVMTPTLAMIVQREAEIDGFKPEPIYRLSISCGGITALSDRFEKKQDAENILNVLKEQKTAQVTKIDPADKQEKAPQFYSLTALQRDANRFLGFTAQQTLDYTQSLYEKKLVTYPRTDSRFLTEDMESMIPDLVVKMAAKFGYTRKMVVHPKQVINNSKVSDHHAIIPTINVADVEFGELPSGEQKVLSLITARLLSALGDPAVRNEVDVEFTCADTVFRAKAKNIREKGWRDIQEWIMGSSAESTDSENDRREKSENADMLACIAVLTNGKSYPLQNPKMEEGKTTPKKHFTDVIHFESRQWKYSKCKGAG
;
A
#
# COMPACT_ATOMS: atom_id res chain seq x y z
N MET A 1 -5.22 10.12 -46.25
CA MET A 1 -4.25 9.80 -45.18
C MET A 1 -4.84 8.66 -44.32
N SER A 2 -4.05 7.70 -43.89
CA SER A 2 -4.52 6.66 -43.00
C SER A 2 -4.18 7.03 -41.54
N TYR A 3 -5.07 6.67 -40.60
CA TYR A 3 -4.92 6.96 -39.20
C TYR A 3 -4.85 5.69 -38.37
N LYS A 4 -4.11 5.76 -37.23
CA LYS A 4 -4.27 4.81 -36.10
C LYS A 4 -5.12 5.50 -35.03
N LEU A 5 -6.17 4.81 -34.54
CA LEU A 5 -7.01 5.28 -33.44
C LEU A 5 -6.45 4.82 -32.10
N VAL A 6 -5.98 5.77 -31.31
CA VAL A 6 -5.48 5.55 -29.94
C VAL A 6 -6.64 5.74 -28.96
N ILE A 7 -6.87 4.78 -28.08
CA ILE A 7 -7.95 4.84 -27.08
C ILE A 7 -7.34 4.75 -25.69
N ALA A 8 -7.37 5.88 -24.97
CA ALA A 8 -6.91 5.97 -23.58
C ALA A 8 -8.05 5.68 -22.58
N GLU A 9 -7.72 5.43 -21.32
CA GLU A 9 -8.73 5.19 -20.28
C GLU A 9 -9.44 6.46 -19.83
N LYS A 10 -8.73 7.63 -19.88
CA LYS A 10 -9.22 8.92 -19.39
C LYS A 10 -8.83 10.06 -20.30
N PRO A 11 -9.60 11.18 -20.28
CA PRO A 11 -9.30 12.36 -21.09
C PRO A 11 -7.91 12.96 -20.83
N SER A 12 -7.46 13.00 -19.57
CA SER A 12 -6.14 13.54 -19.17
C SER A 12 -4.99 12.72 -19.78
N VAL A 13 -5.10 11.40 -19.76
CA VAL A 13 -4.15 10.48 -20.38
C VAL A 13 -4.12 10.65 -21.91
N ALA A 14 -5.30 10.73 -22.53
CA ALA A 14 -5.40 10.97 -23.97
C ALA A 14 -4.71 12.27 -24.40
N GLN A 15 -4.91 13.37 -23.66
CA GLN A 15 -4.25 14.64 -23.94
C GLN A 15 -2.73 14.55 -23.82
N SER A 16 -2.23 13.84 -22.80
CA SER A 16 -0.79 13.62 -22.62
C SER A 16 -0.18 12.82 -23.77
N ILE A 17 -0.85 11.75 -24.19
CA ILE A 17 -0.42 10.95 -25.35
C ILE A 17 -0.46 11.78 -26.62
N ALA A 18 -1.59 12.46 -26.89
CA ALA A 18 -1.79 13.27 -28.10
C ALA A 18 -0.70 14.32 -28.27
N LYS A 19 -0.32 15.01 -27.18
CA LYS A 19 0.77 15.99 -27.18
C LYS A 19 2.10 15.38 -27.65
N VAL A 20 2.43 14.19 -27.16
CA VAL A 20 3.71 13.54 -27.48
C VAL A 20 3.75 13.04 -28.93
N ILE A 21 2.63 12.49 -29.45
CA ILE A 21 2.58 11.94 -30.80
C ILE A 21 2.18 12.97 -31.87
N GLY A 22 1.91 14.23 -31.46
CA GLY A 22 1.60 15.34 -32.37
C GLY A 22 0.16 15.34 -32.93
N ALA A 23 -0.79 14.80 -32.15
CA ALA A 23 -2.22 14.85 -32.46
C ALA A 23 -2.87 16.02 -31.72
N ASP A 24 -2.70 17.24 -32.20
CA ASP A 24 -3.02 18.49 -31.48
C ASP A 24 -4.33 19.17 -31.91
N LYS A 25 -4.91 18.79 -33.05
CA LYS A 25 -6.19 19.32 -33.51
C LYS A 25 -7.34 18.76 -32.67
N ARG A 26 -7.98 19.63 -31.91
CA ARG A 26 -9.07 19.28 -31.00
C ARG A 26 -10.41 19.19 -31.69
N GLU A 27 -11.11 18.08 -31.49
CA GLU A 27 -12.46 17.81 -31.97
C GLU A 27 -13.39 17.41 -30.82
N ASP A 28 -14.70 17.19 -31.08
CA ASP A 28 -15.63 16.73 -30.02
C ASP A 28 -15.37 15.28 -29.64
N GLY A 29 -14.73 15.07 -28.49
CA GLY A 29 -14.42 13.76 -27.93
C GLY A 29 -13.14 13.09 -28.43
N TYR A 30 -12.31 13.79 -29.23
CA TYR A 30 -11.00 13.28 -29.66
C TYR A 30 -10.04 14.39 -30.09
N LEU A 31 -8.77 14.04 -30.30
CA LEU A 31 -7.76 14.88 -30.93
C LEU A 31 -7.23 14.17 -32.16
N GLU A 32 -6.87 14.94 -33.22
CA GLU A 32 -6.41 14.40 -34.49
C GLU A 32 -5.13 15.11 -34.96
N GLY A 33 -4.18 14.40 -35.52
CA GLY A 33 -2.95 14.94 -36.09
C GLY A 33 -1.90 13.85 -36.29
N ASN A 34 -0.92 14.14 -37.11
CA ASN A 34 0.26 13.31 -37.35
C ASN A 34 -0.04 11.82 -37.64
N GLY A 35 -1.17 11.51 -38.34
CA GLY A 35 -1.55 10.12 -38.62
C GLY A 35 -2.21 9.38 -37.46
N TYR A 36 -2.54 10.09 -36.38
CA TYR A 36 -3.22 9.56 -35.23
C TYR A 36 -4.53 10.27 -34.92
N ILE A 37 -5.48 9.52 -34.42
CA ILE A 37 -6.67 10.01 -33.75
C ILE A 37 -6.60 9.51 -32.31
N VAL A 38 -6.66 10.41 -31.33
CA VAL A 38 -6.58 10.05 -29.90
C VAL A 38 -7.91 10.35 -29.25
N SER A 39 -8.58 9.32 -28.78
CA SER A 39 -9.82 9.43 -28.03
C SER A 39 -9.68 8.68 -26.68
N TRP A 40 -10.75 8.63 -25.88
CA TRP A 40 -10.68 8.13 -24.52
C TRP A 40 -11.96 7.47 -24.07
N CYS A 41 -11.84 6.60 -23.11
CA CYS A 41 -12.93 6.18 -22.23
C CYS A 41 -13.06 7.18 -21.06
N VAL A 42 -14.08 7.00 -20.24
CA VAL A 42 -14.27 7.70 -18.96
C VAL A 42 -14.43 6.68 -17.83
N GLY A 43 -13.53 5.68 -17.81
CA GLY A 43 -13.68 4.44 -17.12
C GLY A 43 -14.50 3.43 -17.93
N HIS A 44 -15.29 2.57 -17.29
CA HIS A 44 -16.13 1.60 -17.97
C HIS A 44 -17.25 2.30 -18.75
N LEU A 45 -17.29 2.08 -20.06
CA LEU A 45 -18.39 2.51 -20.96
C LEU A 45 -19.41 1.40 -21.20
N VAL A 46 -18.97 0.17 -20.99
CA VAL A 46 -19.74 -1.05 -21.20
C VAL A 46 -19.69 -1.85 -19.92
N GLU A 47 -20.82 -2.39 -19.50
CA GLU A 47 -21.02 -3.13 -18.27
C GLU A 47 -21.87 -4.39 -18.49
N LEU A 48 -21.81 -5.34 -17.57
CA LEU A 48 -22.70 -6.49 -17.60
C LEU A 48 -24.14 -6.04 -17.44
N ALA A 49 -25.02 -6.60 -18.28
CA ALA A 49 -26.43 -6.31 -18.24
C ALA A 49 -27.06 -6.75 -16.90
N SER A 50 -28.10 -6.02 -16.50
CA SER A 50 -28.88 -6.34 -15.32
C SER A 50 -29.73 -7.62 -15.52
N PRO A 51 -30.13 -8.33 -14.46
CA PRO A 51 -30.84 -9.60 -14.54
C PRO A 51 -32.14 -9.56 -15.35
N GLU A 52 -32.90 -8.47 -15.28
CA GLU A 52 -34.15 -8.28 -16.01
C GLU A 52 -33.95 -8.27 -17.54
N THR A 53 -32.75 -8.04 -18.02
CA THR A 53 -32.39 -8.13 -19.44
C THR A 53 -32.41 -9.57 -19.96
N TYR A 54 -32.23 -10.54 -19.06
CA TYR A 54 -32.25 -11.96 -19.39
C TYR A 54 -33.67 -12.54 -19.31
N ASP A 55 -34.48 -12.09 -18.34
CA ASP A 55 -35.87 -12.50 -18.16
C ASP A 55 -36.59 -11.45 -17.29
N GLU A 56 -37.76 -10.95 -17.73
CA GLU A 56 -38.57 -9.95 -17.01
C GLU A 56 -38.95 -10.40 -15.60
N LYS A 57 -39.05 -11.74 -15.35
CA LYS A 57 -39.32 -12.24 -13.97
C LYS A 57 -38.30 -11.78 -12.95
N TYR A 58 -37.05 -11.49 -13.38
CA TYR A 58 -35.97 -11.04 -12.52
C TYR A 58 -36.06 -9.55 -12.12
N GLU A 59 -37.06 -8.81 -12.60
CA GLU A 59 -37.33 -7.46 -12.14
C GLU A 59 -37.70 -7.43 -10.65
N LYS A 60 -38.50 -8.42 -10.22
CA LYS A 60 -38.85 -8.62 -8.82
C LYS A 60 -37.91 -9.63 -8.18
N TRP A 61 -37.42 -9.30 -7.00
CA TRP A 61 -36.54 -10.21 -6.26
C TRP A 61 -37.35 -11.26 -5.54
N ARG A 62 -37.23 -12.51 -5.96
CA ARG A 62 -37.91 -13.65 -5.39
C ARG A 62 -36.91 -14.76 -5.11
N TYR A 63 -37.15 -15.51 -4.04
CA TYR A 63 -36.27 -16.62 -3.64
C TYR A 63 -36.26 -17.75 -4.69
N GLU A 64 -37.42 -18.07 -5.22
CA GLU A 64 -37.65 -19.15 -6.19
C GLU A 64 -36.97 -18.92 -7.56
N ASP A 65 -36.58 -17.66 -7.87
CA ASP A 65 -35.91 -17.30 -9.10
C ASP A 65 -34.37 -17.42 -9.00
N LEU A 66 -33.86 -17.85 -7.85
CA LEU A 66 -32.41 -17.99 -7.61
C LEU A 66 -31.98 -19.45 -7.73
N PRO A 67 -30.75 -19.74 -8.20
CA PRO A 67 -29.75 -18.77 -8.66
C PRO A 67 -29.97 -18.31 -10.11
N ILE A 68 -29.65 -17.04 -10.40
CA ILE A 68 -29.60 -16.50 -11.76
C ILE A 68 -28.22 -16.82 -12.34
N LEU A 69 -28.19 -17.70 -13.35
CA LEU A 69 -26.97 -18.17 -14.01
C LEU A 69 -27.15 -18.00 -15.53
N PRO A 70 -26.70 -16.89 -16.10
CA PRO A 70 -26.79 -16.68 -17.55
C PRO A 70 -26.00 -17.73 -18.32
N SER A 71 -26.60 -18.32 -19.35
CA SER A 71 -25.91 -19.19 -20.30
C SER A 71 -25.07 -18.40 -21.29
N GLU A 72 -25.55 -17.19 -21.63
CA GLU A 72 -24.84 -16.23 -22.46
C GLU A 72 -24.77 -14.91 -21.71
N TRP A 73 -23.64 -14.19 -21.87
CA TRP A 73 -23.39 -12.94 -21.18
C TRP A 73 -23.76 -11.75 -22.05
N ASN A 74 -24.72 -10.97 -21.59
CA ASN A 74 -25.15 -9.73 -22.24
C ASN A 74 -24.41 -8.54 -21.63
N TYR A 75 -23.98 -7.65 -22.49
CA TYR A 75 -23.34 -6.38 -22.13
C TYR A 75 -24.18 -5.22 -22.64
N GLN A 76 -24.21 -4.16 -21.85
CA GLN A 76 -24.93 -2.93 -22.17
C GLN A 76 -24.03 -1.72 -22.08
N ILE A 77 -24.37 -0.67 -22.82
CA ILE A 77 -23.67 0.61 -22.74
C ILE A 77 -24.23 1.37 -21.55
N ALA A 78 -23.37 1.78 -20.63
CA ALA A 78 -23.75 2.60 -19.49
C ALA A 78 -24.37 3.92 -19.98
N GLU A 79 -25.53 4.29 -19.45
CA GLU A 79 -26.31 5.43 -19.96
C GLU A 79 -25.54 6.74 -19.87
N ALA A 80 -24.85 6.98 -18.75
CA ALA A 80 -24.05 8.18 -18.52
C ALA A 80 -22.89 8.36 -19.52
N THR A 81 -22.44 7.29 -20.15
CA THR A 81 -21.27 7.29 -21.05
C THR A 81 -21.65 7.05 -22.52
N ARG A 82 -22.93 6.95 -22.84
CA ARG A 82 -23.47 6.65 -24.19
C ARG A 82 -22.93 7.59 -25.26
N LYS A 83 -22.79 8.89 -24.96
CA LYS A 83 -22.24 9.88 -25.91
C LYS A 83 -20.80 9.50 -26.30
N GLN A 84 -19.95 9.23 -25.32
CA GLN A 84 -18.55 8.91 -25.56
C GLN A 84 -18.38 7.56 -26.27
N PHE A 85 -19.17 6.56 -25.91
CA PHE A 85 -19.21 5.30 -26.64
C PHE A 85 -19.60 5.51 -28.12
N GLY A 86 -20.58 6.35 -28.38
CA GLY A 86 -21.01 6.70 -29.75
C GLY A 86 -19.91 7.37 -30.58
N ILE A 87 -19.08 8.21 -29.95
CA ILE A 87 -17.92 8.83 -30.60
C ILE A 87 -16.87 7.75 -30.93
N LEU A 88 -16.49 6.93 -29.98
CA LEU A 88 -15.51 5.85 -30.18
C LEU A 88 -15.97 4.90 -31.29
N LYS A 89 -17.24 4.49 -31.27
CA LYS A 89 -17.81 3.61 -32.30
C LYS A 89 -17.68 4.25 -33.70
N LYS A 90 -18.07 5.51 -33.86
CA LYS A 90 -17.95 6.22 -35.14
C LYS A 90 -16.50 6.32 -35.62
N LEU A 91 -15.56 6.57 -34.70
CA LEU A 91 -14.13 6.61 -35.01
C LEU A 91 -13.60 5.23 -35.42
N MET A 92 -14.04 4.16 -34.80
CA MET A 92 -13.70 2.80 -35.19
C MET A 92 -14.26 2.39 -36.55
N GLU A 93 -15.41 2.96 -36.96
CA GLU A 93 -16.06 2.70 -38.24
C GLU A 93 -15.46 3.51 -39.41
N ARG A 94 -14.66 4.56 -39.16
CA ARG A 94 -14.04 5.38 -40.22
C ARG A 94 -13.17 4.52 -41.16
N GLU A 95 -13.34 4.67 -42.44
CA GLU A 95 -12.58 3.92 -43.47
C GLU A 95 -11.09 4.25 -43.47
N ASP A 96 -10.74 5.50 -43.13
CA ASP A 96 -9.36 5.97 -43.05
C ASP A 96 -8.63 5.56 -41.77
N VAL A 97 -9.32 4.96 -40.79
CA VAL A 97 -8.72 4.32 -39.61
C VAL A 97 -8.36 2.88 -39.94
N THR A 98 -7.08 2.58 -40.00
CA THR A 98 -6.56 1.26 -40.42
C THR A 98 -6.29 0.30 -39.26
N GLY A 99 -6.13 0.80 -38.04
CA GLY A 99 -5.86 0.00 -36.83
C GLY A 99 -6.05 0.84 -35.59
N LEU A 100 -6.04 0.17 -34.44
CA LEU A 100 -6.21 0.80 -33.13
C LEU A 100 -4.93 0.64 -32.30
N VAL A 101 -4.75 1.56 -31.34
CA VAL A 101 -3.78 1.42 -30.26
C VAL A 101 -4.55 1.46 -28.94
N GLU A 102 -4.53 0.37 -28.22
CA GLU A 102 -5.03 0.29 -26.87
C GLU A 102 -4.06 0.98 -25.93
N ALA A 103 -4.47 2.11 -25.37
CA ALA A 103 -3.68 2.94 -24.47
C ALA A 103 -4.40 3.18 -23.12
N THR A 104 -5.26 2.25 -22.73
CA THR A 104 -5.82 2.18 -21.38
C THR A 104 -4.74 1.78 -20.39
N ASP A 105 -4.98 1.98 -19.10
CA ASP A 105 -4.01 1.65 -18.04
C ASP A 105 -3.44 0.22 -18.24
N ALA A 106 -2.14 0.07 -18.06
CA ALA A 106 -1.46 -1.20 -18.26
C ALA A 106 -1.79 -2.17 -17.14
N GLY A 107 -2.88 -2.90 -17.28
CA GLY A 107 -3.38 -3.81 -16.26
C GLY A 107 -4.68 -4.50 -16.69
N ARG A 108 -5.14 -5.41 -15.85
CA ARG A 108 -6.32 -6.22 -16.12
C ARG A 108 -7.59 -5.38 -16.36
N GLU A 109 -7.79 -4.31 -15.57
CA GLU A 109 -8.98 -3.44 -15.71
C GLU A 109 -8.93 -2.62 -16.99
N GLY A 110 -7.75 -2.06 -17.35
CA GLY A 110 -7.60 -1.32 -18.60
C GLY A 110 -7.86 -2.19 -19.82
N GLU A 111 -7.35 -3.43 -19.81
CA GLU A 111 -7.62 -4.42 -20.85
C GLU A 111 -9.13 -4.72 -20.97
N LEU A 112 -9.82 -4.87 -19.83
CA LEU A 112 -11.27 -5.08 -19.82
C LEU A 112 -12.02 -3.89 -20.42
N ILE A 113 -11.70 -2.67 -20.01
CA ILE A 113 -12.34 -1.44 -20.49
C ILE A 113 -12.23 -1.34 -22.01
N PHE A 114 -11.02 -1.48 -22.56
CA PHE A 114 -10.80 -1.38 -23.99
C PHE A 114 -11.54 -2.49 -24.76
N ARG A 115 -11.36 -3.76 -24.35
CA ARG A 115 -11.92 -4.90 -25.08
C ARG A 115 -13.44 -4.93 -25.07
N LEU A 116 -14.09 -4.55 -23.98
CA LEU A 116 -15.56 -4.46 -23.94
C LEU A 116 -16.06 -3.39 -24.91
N VAL A 117 -15.39 -2.25 -25.02
CA VAL A 117 -15.73 -1.20 -25.99
C VAL A 117 -15.49 -1.68 -27.42
N TYR A 118 -14.36 -2.33 -27.69
CA TYR A 118 -14.01 -2.89 -28.99
C TYR A 118 -15.03 -3.93 -29.45
N ASP A 119 -15.40 -4.88 -28.57
CA ASP A 119 -16.36 -5.95 -28.85
C ASP A 119 -17.77 -5.39 -29.01
N GLN A 120 -18.21 -4.46 -28.17
CA GLN A 120 -19.54 -3.84 -28.23
C GLN A 120 -19.71 -2.94 -29.47
N ALA A 121 -18.62 -2.31 -29.91
CA ALA A 121 -18.60 -1.58 -31.18
C ALA A 121 -18.56 -2.52 -32.40
N LYS A 122 -18.37 -3.83 -32.21
CA LYS A 122 -18.20 -4.86 -33.25
C LYS A 122 -17.02 -4.53 -34.19
N CYS A 123 -15.99 -3.90 -33.65
CA CYS A 123 -14.79 -3.55 -34.39
C CYS A 123 -14.02 -4.82 -34.78
N LYS A 124 -13.48 -4.86 -36.02
CA LYS A 124 -12.67 -5.98 -36.51
C LYS A 124 -11.28 -5.55 -36.95
N LYS A 125 -10.93 -4.28 -36.77
CA LYS A 125 -9.63 -3.74 -37.15
C LYS A 125 -8.55 -4.29 -36.21
N PRO A 126 -7.32 -4.47 -36.71
CA PRO A 126 -6.21 -4.91 -35.85
C PRO A 126 -5.92 -3.87 -34.78
N PHE A 127 -5.41 -4.31 -33.66
CA PHE A 127 -5.00 -3.39 -32.59
C PHE A 127 -3.69 -3.84 -31.96
N GLU A 128 -2.94 -2.83 -31.48
CA GLU A 128 -1.68 -2.94 -30.78
C GLU A 128 -1.86 -2.42 -29.36
N ARG A 129 -1.03 -2.84 -28.43
CA ARG A 129 -1.06 -2.47 -27.02
C ARG A 129 0.11 -1.54 -26.67
N LEU A 130 -0.21 -0.37 -26.16
CA LEU A 130 0.72 0.52 -25.47
C LEU A 130 0.79 0.10 -23.99
N TRP A 131 1.94 -0.39 -23.54
CA TRP A 131 2.14 -0.83 -22.16
C TRP A 131 3.20 0.04 -21.49
N ILE A 132 2.77 1.02 -20.70
CA ILE A 132 3.63 1.98 -20.00
C ILE A 132 3.22 2.11 -18.54
N SER A 133 4.19 2.35 -17.65
CA SER A 133 3.98 2.55 -16.21
C SER A 133 4.19 4.00 -15.75
N SER A 134 4.56 4.89 -16.68
CA SER A 134 4.71 6.33 -16.45
C SER A 134 4.09 7.12 -17.58
N MET A 135 3.63 8.33 -17.27
CA MET A 135 3.07 9.27 -18.24
C MET A 135 4.08 10.35 -18.67
N GLU A 136 5.37 10.17 -18.37
CA GLU A 136 6.44 11.03 -18.86
C GLU A 136 6.52 10.98 -20.39
N ASP A 137 6.87 12.12 -21.00
CA ASP A 137 6.88 12.23 -22.46
C ASP A 137 7.82 11.22 -23.12
N GLN A 138 8.96 10.94 -22.49
CA GLN A 138 9.90 9.91 -22.94
C GLN A 138 9.29 8.50 -22.88
N ALA A 139 8.63 8.16 -21.75
CA ALA A 139 8.01 6.84 -21.58
C ALA A 139 6.89 6.59 -22.60
N ILE A 140 6.11 7.64 -22.95
CA ILE A 140 5.10 7.56 -24.01
C ILE A 140 5.78 7.32 -25.35
N SER A 141 6.81 8.12 -25.70
CA SER A 141 7.54 8.00 -26.97
C SER A 141 8.17 6.61 -27.14
N ASP A 142 8.83 6.12 -26.12
CA ASP A 142 9.43 4.79 -26.12
C ASP A 142 8.38 3.69 -26.23
N GLY A 143 7.24 3.84 -25.54
CA GLY A 143 6.11 2.93 -25.63
C GLY A 143 5.54 2.82 -27.05
N PHE A 144 5.36 3.96 -27.73
CA PHE A 144 4.90 3.98 -29.14
C PHE A 144 5.92 3.35 -30.10
N SER A 145 7.20 3.38 -29.77
CA SER A 145 8.25 2.69 -30.54
C SER A 145 8.27 1.18 -30.32
N HIS A 146 7.60 0.69 -29.26
CA HIS A 146 7.61 -0.73 -28.83
C HIS A 146 6.18 -1.28 -28.63
N LEU A 147 5.24 -0.84 -29.47
CA LEU A 147 3.87 -1.37 -29.43
C LEU A 147 3.86 -2.89 -29.63
N LYS A 148 3.06 -3.59 -28.83
CA LYS A 148 2.92 -5.05 -28.88
C LYS A 148 1.61 -5.43 -29.57
N ASN A 149 1.55 -6.63 -30.12
CA ASN A 149 0.30 -7.15 -30.65
C ASN A 149 -0.72 -7.28 -29.51
N GLY A 150 -1.90 -6.67 -29.65
CA GLY A 150 -2.93 -6.69 -28.62
C GLY A 150 -3.40 -8.10 -28.24
N ARG A 151 -3.27 -9.07 -29.16
CA ARG A 151 -3.65 -10.47 -28.87
C ARG A 151 -2.74 -11.18 -27.86
N GLU A 152 -1.54 -10.67 -27.63
CA GLU A 152 -0.66 -11.19 -26.57
C GLU A 152 -1.29 -11.05 -25.18
N TYR A 153 -2.24 -10.13 -25.02
CA TYR A 153 -2.96 -9.86 -23.77
C TYR A 153 -4.31 -10.56 -23.64
N ASP A 154 -4.66 -11.48 -24.57
CA ASP A 154 -5.94 -12.20 -24.55
C ASP A 154 -6.17 -12.97 -23.23
N ASN A 155 -5.12 -13.53 -22.62
CA ASN A 155 -5.24 -14.22 -21.33
C ASN A 155 -5.53 -13.24 -20.19
N LEU A 156 -4.97 -12.05 -20.23
CA LEU A 156 -5.25 -10.99 -19.26
C LEU A 156 -6.70 -10.53 -19.35
N TYR A 157 -7.21 -10.33 -20.58
CA TYR A 157 -8.62 -10.04 -20.84
C TYR A 157 -9.55 -11.15 -20.32
N ARG A 158 -9.24 -12.43 -20.63
CA ARG A 158 -10.03 -13.56 -20.12
C ARG A 158 -10.06 -13.61 -18.60
N ALA A 159 -8.94 -13.35 -17.93
CA ALA A 159 -8.87 -13.27 -16.48
C ALA A 159 -9.75 -12.14 -15.91
N ALA A 160 -9.79 -10.99 -16.60
CA ALA A 160 -10.67 -9.88 -16.23
C ALA A 160 -12.15 -10.24 -16.40
N LEU A 161 -12.53 -10.83 -17.54
CA LEU A 161 -13.89 -11.33 -17.78
C LEU A 161 -14.35 -12.37 -16.74
N CYS A 162 -13.50 -13.35 -16.44
CA CYS A 162 -13.82 -14.36 -15.42
C CYS A 162 -14.08 -13.71 -14.06
N ARG A 163 -13.27 -12.71 -13.67
CA ARG A 163 -13.46 -12.00 -12.44
C ARG A 163 -14.76 -11.19 -12.42
N GLU A 164 -15.03 -10.42 -13.47
CA GLU A 164 -16.24 -9.61 -13.59
C GLU A 164 -17.50 -10.47 -13.49
N ARG A 165 -17.54 -11.57 -14.25
CA ARG A 165 -18.66 -12.52 -14.25
C ARG A 165 -18.83 -13.22 -12.90
N ALA A 166 -17.74 -13.63 -12.26
CA ALA A 166 -17.79 -14.22 -10.92
C ALA A 166 -18.30 -13.22 -9.88
N ASP A 167 -17.85 -11.97 -9.94
CA ASP A 167 -18.32 -10.90 -9.07
C ASP A 167 -19.81 -10.62 -9.29
N TRP A 168 -20.29 -10.63 -10.54
CA TRP A 168 -21.71 -10.50 -10.87
C TRP A 168 -22.54 -11.67 -10.34
N ILE A 169 -22.13 -12.93 -10.62
CA ILE A 169 -22.84 -14.12 -10.15
C ILE A 169 -22.97 -14.12 -8.63
N VAL A 170 -21.87 -13.96 -7.92
CA VAL A 170 -21.86 -14.01 -6.45
C VAL A 170 -22.59 -12.81 -5.87
N GLY A 171 -22.25 -11.59 -6.31
CA GLY A 171 -22.84 -10.36 -5.81
C GLY A 171 -24.34 -10.28 -6.05
N MET A 172 -24.78 -10.58 -7.26
CA MET A 172 -26.18 -10.50 -7.66
C MET A 172 -27.05 -11.53 -6.91
N ASN A 173 -26.67 -12.80 -6.97
CA ASN A 173 -27.45 -13.86 -6.35
C ASN A 173 -27.47 -13.77 -4.82
N ALA A 174 -26.32 -13.54 -4.19
CA ALA A 174 -26.25 -13.46 -2.74
C ALA A 174 -26.94 -12.19 -2.21
N THR A 175 -26.82 -11.05 -2.89
CA THR A 175 -27.55 -9.82 -2.52
C THR A 175 -29.06 -10.07 -2.56
N ARG A 176 -29.60 -10.64 -3.62
CA ARG A 176 -31.02 -10.94 -3.75
C ARG A 176 -31.48 -11.94 -2.72
N LEU A 177 -30.72 -13.04 -2.53
CA LEU A 177 -31.01 -14.07 -1.55
C LEU A 177 -31.18 -13.49 -0.14
N PHE A 178 -30.13 -12.84 0.35
CA PHE A 178 -30.17 -12.30 1.71
C PHE A 178 -31.18 -11.18 1.86
N SER A 179 -31.33 -10.31 0.86
CA SER A 179 -32.32 -9.23 0.91
C SER A 179 -33.75 -9.77 0.97
N THR A 180 -34.06 -10.83 0.22
CA THR A 180 -35.37 -11.47 0.23
C THR A 180 -35.63 -12.18 1.56
N LEU A 181 -34.64 -12.92 2.09
CA LEU A 181 -34.78 -13.64 3.37
C LEU A 181 -34.99 -12.70 4.58
N TYR A 182 -34.32 -11.55 4.57
CA TYR A 182 -34.35 -10.63 5.72
C TYR A 182 -35.30 -9.43 5.52
N GLY A 183 -35.95 -9.29 4.38
CA GLY A 183 -36.90 -8.21 4.09
C GLY A 183 -36.28 -6.82 4.02
N GLN A 184 -34.98 -6.70 3.78
CA GLN A 184 -34.26 -5.45 3.64
C GLN A 184 -33.09 -5.62 2.67
N THR A 185 -32.63 -4.53 2.03
CA THR A 185 -31.49 -4.60 1.10
C THR A 185 -30.20 -4.92 1.85
N LEU A 186 -29.62 -6.09 1.56
CA LEU A 186 -28.35 -6.56 2.11
C LEU A 186 -27.38 -6.83 0.97
N ASN A 187 -26.50 -5.86 0.72
CA ASN A 187 -25.51 -5.98 -0.33
C ASN A 187 -24.40 -6.99 0.02
N VAL A 188 -24.16 -7.91 -0.88
CA VAL A 188 -23.08 -8.91 -0.78
C VAL A 188 -22.07 -8.69 -1.88
N GLY A 189 -20.79 -8.72 -1.54
CA GLY A 189 -19.71 -8.54 -2.50
C GLY A 189 -18.42 -9.22 -2.06
N ARG A 190 -17.62 -9.61 -3.03
CA ARG A 190 -16.36 -10.35 -2.86
C ARG A 190 -15.33 -9.66 -1.93
N VAL A 191 -15.33 -8.35 -1.86
CA VAL A 191 -14.41 -7.57 -1.02
C VAL A 191 -15.12 -7.09 0.24
N MET A 192 -16.29 -6.49 0.07
CA MET A 192 -17.06 -5.86 1.15
C MET A 192 -17.46 -6.86 2.23
N THR A 193 -18.04 -8.00 1.85
CA THR A 193 -18.56 -8.97 2.82
C THR A 193 -17.46 -9.65 3.64
N PRO A 194 -16.34 -10.16 3.06
CA PRO A 194 -15.23 -10.67 3.86
C PRO A 194 -14.59 -9.62 4.75
N THR A 195 -14.53 -8.36 4.29
CA THR A 195 -14.03 -7.25 5.11
C THR A 195 -14.90 -7.03 6.34
N LEU A 196 -16.22 -6.96 6.14
CA LEU A 196 -17.19 -6.84 7.24
C LEU A 196 -17.09 -8.03 8.20
N ALA A 197 -17.01 -9.26 7.68
CA ALA A 197 -16.86 -10.45 8.50
C ALA A 197 -15.60 -10.42 9.38
N MET A 198 -14.48 -9.91 8.85
CA MET A 198 -13.25 -9.71 9.64
C MET A 198 -13.44 -8.71 10.77
N ILE A 199 -14.16 -7.61 10.52
CA ILE A 199 -14.45 -6.59 11.54
C ILE A 199 -15.34 -7.19 12.62
N VAL A 200 -16.46 -7.81 12.23
CA VAL A 200 -17.41 -8.44 13.17
C VAL A 200 -16.71 -9.50 14.03
N GLN A 201 -15.86 -10.35 13.43
CA GLN A 201 -15.09 -11.33 14.18
C GLN A 201 -14.15 -10.67 15.18
N ARG A 202 -13.49 -9.57 14.82
CA ARG A 202 -12.60 -8.83 15.73
C ARG A 202 -13.37 -8.20 16.89
N GLU A 203 -14.54 -7.60 16.61
CA GLU A 203 -15.38 -7.05 17.67
C GLU A 203 -15.87 -8.14 18.63
N ALA A 204 -16.29 -9.29 18.11
CA ALA A 204 -16.68 -10.43 18.95
C ALA A 204 -15.51 -10.95 19.82
N GLU A 205 -14.26 -10.95 19.28
CA GLU A 205 -13.06 -11.29 20.06
C GLU A 205 -12.80 -10.28 21.18
N ILE A 206 -13.09 -8.99 20.95
CA ILE A 206 -12.91 -7.92 21.93
C ILE A 206 -14.00 -7.99 23.00
N ASP A 207 -15.25 -8.12 22.60
CA ASP A 207 -16.41 -8.19 23.51
C ASP A 207 -16.39 -9.46 24.37
N GLY A 208 -15.96 -10.57 23.80
CA GLY A 208 -15.82 -11.83 24.50
C GLY A 208 -14.54 -11.95 25.36
N PHE A 209 -13.66 -10.95 25.30
CA PHE A 209 -12.38 -11.01 25.99
C PHE A 209 -12.55 -10.85 27.52
N LYS A 210 -12.02 -11.80 28.27
CA LYS A 210 -11.98 -11.75 29.71
C LYS A 210 -10.58 -11.40 30.18
N PRO A 211 -10.38 -10.21 30.79
CA PRO A 211 -9.08 -9.83 31.31
C PRO A 211 -8.62 -10.81 32.41
N GLU A 212 -7.47 -11.41 32.26
CA GLU A 212 -6.82 -12.24 33.26
C GLU A 212 -5.77 -11.41 33.99
N PRO A 213 -5.65 -11.56 35.34
CA PRO A 213 -4.58 -10.89 36.08
C PRO A 213 -3.23 -11.48 35.70
N ILE A 214 -2.25 -10.61 35.59
CA ILE A 214 -0.84 -10.97 35.39
C ILE A 214 0.00 -10.26 36.44
N TYR A 215 1.01 -10.95 36.95
CA TYR A 215 1.89 -10.44 37.99
C TYR A 215 3.32 -10.44 37.48
N ARG A 216 4.07 -9.39 37.79
CA ARG A 216 5.51 -9.30 37.54
C ARG A 216 6.19 -8.75 38.76
N LEU A 217 7.43 -9.18 38.98
CA LEU A 217 8.27 -8.56 39.97
C LEU A 217 9.21 -7.57 39.30
N SER A 218 9.41 -6.43 39.92
CA SER A 218 10.39 -5.46 39.48
C SER A 218 11.40 -5.22 40.59
N ILE A 219 12.66 -5.06 40.23
CA ILE A 219 13.78 -4.69 41.09
C ILE A 219 14.49 -3.49 40.52
N SER A 220 15.09 -2.68 41.39
CA SER A 220 16.04 -1.66 40.96
C SER A 220 17.44 -2.09 41.40
N CYS A 221 18.35 -2.20 40.45
CA CYS A 221 19.70 -2.65 40.67
C CYS A 221 20.70 -1.91 39.78
N GLY A 222 21.77 -1.32 40.36
CA GLY A 222 22.72 -0.53 39.58
C GLY A 222 22.12 0.66 38.84
N GLY A 223 21.05 1.26 39.36
CA GLY A 223 20.33 2.36 38.70
C GLY A 223 19.35 1.94 37.60
N ILE A 224 19.16 0.63 37.39
CA ILE A 224 18.31 0.05 36.33
C ILE A 224 17.11 -0.65 36.96
N THR A 225 15.93 -0.43 36.44
CA THR A 225 14.73 -1.20 36.75
C THR A 225 14.66 -2.42 35.82
N ALA A 226 14.68 -3.62 36.44
CA ALA A 226 14.58 -4.89 35.72
C ALA A 226 13.32 -5.65 36.16
N LEU A 227 12.73 -6.38 35.22
CA LEU A 227 11.46 -7.10 35.38
C LEU A 227 11.66 -8.60 35.26
N SER A 228 10.95 -9.36 36.11
CA SER A 228 10.85 -10.80 35.97
C SER A 228 9.99 -11.23 34.78
N ASP A 229 9.98 -12.52 34.50
CA ASP A 229 8.92 -13.12 33.68
C ASP A 229 7.55 -12.95 34.34
N ARG A 230 6.49 -13.23 33.61
CA ARG A 230 5.11 -13.11 34.11
C ARG A 230 4.76 -14.31 34.96
N PHE A 231 4.07 -14.05 36.08
CA PHE A 231 3.43 -15.07 36.91
C PHE A 231 1.91 -15.03 36.62
N GLU A 232 1.31 -16.21 36.50
CA GLU A 232 -0.14 -16.36 36.36
C GLU A 232 -0.83 -16.34 37.72
N LYS A 233 -0.14 -16.79 38.78
CA LYS A 233 -0.69 -16.83 40.13
C LYS A 233 -0.02 -15.78 41.01
N LYS A 234 -0.85 -15.04 41.73
CA LYS A 234 -0.40 -14.01 42.69
C LYS A 234 0.50 -14.59 43.77
N GLN A 235 0.13 -15.75 44.30
CA GLN A 235 0.84 -16.39 45.38
C GLN A 235 2.30 -16.72 45.02
N ASP A 236 2.55 -17.16 43.78
CA ASP A 236 3.90 -17.48 43.32
C ASP A 236 4.77 -16.22 43.31
N ALA A 237 4.22 -15.11 42.81
CA ALA A 237 4.90 -13.82 42.81
C ALA A 237 5.14 -13.28 44.23
N GLU A 238 4.16 -13.42 45.16
CA GLU A 238 4.27 -12.98 46.54
C GLU A 238 5.34 -13.78 47.29
N ASN A 239 5.42 -15.08 47.07
CA ASN A 239 6.42 -15.95 47.69
C ASN A 239 7.84 -15.49 47.34
N ILE A 240 8.09 -15.24 46.03
CA ILE A 240 9.38 -14.75 45.56
C ILE A 240 9.64 -13.33 46.06
N LEU A 241 8.64 -12.44 46.05
CA LEU A 241 8.79 -11.08 46.54
C LEU A 241 9.23 -11.04 48.02
N ASN A 242 8.69 -11.93 48.87
CA ASN A 242 9.09 -12.01 50.27
C ASN A 242 10.56 -12.43 50.42
N VAL A 243 11.02 -13.38 49.61
CA VAL A 243 12.45 -13.75 49.59
C VAL A 243 13.32 -12.59 49.11
N LEU A 244 12.88 -11.85 48.06
CA LEU A 244 13.61 -10.69 47.50
C LEU A 244 13.76 -9.55 48.50
N LYS A 245 12.80 -9.32 49.39
CA LYS A 245 12.88 -8.30 50.45
C LYS A 245 13.97 -8.54 51.46
N GLU A 246 14.40 -9.79 51.65
CA GLU A 246 15.47 -10.18 52.52
C GLU A 246 16.86 -10.11 51.87
N GLN A 247 16.88 -10.04 50.53
CA GLN A 247 18.12 -9.95 49.76
C GLN A 247 18.65 -8.50 49.73
N LYS A 248 19.96 -8.36 49.83
CA LYS A 248 20.65 -7.06 49.81
C LYS A 248 21.22 -6.72 48.45
N THR A 249 21.47 -7.74 47.62
CA THR A 249 22.13 -7.58 46.32
C THR A 249 21.54 -8.50 45.28
N ALA A 250 21.65 -8.10 44.00
CA ALA A 250 21.41 -8.94 42.84
C ALA A 250 22.68 -9.00 41.99
N GLN A 251 22.98 -10.17 41.44
CA GLN A 251 24.15 -10.38 40.59
C GLN A 251 23.81 -10.13 39.13
N VAL A 252 24.66 -9.37 38.42
CA VAL A 252 24.61 -9.25 36.95
C VAL A 252 25.11 -10.56 36.36
N THR A 253 24.23 -11.33 35.75
CA THR A 253 24.56 -12.65 35.16
C THR A 253 24.79 -12.58 33.66
N LYS A 254 24.27 -11.53 32.98
CA LYS A 254 24.48 -11.34 31.56
C LYS A 254 24.44 -9.85 31.21
N ILE A 255 25.37 -9.41 30.34
CA ILE A 255 25.31 -8.14 29.62
C ILE A 255 25.58 -8.50 28.14
N ASP A 256 24.61 -8.33 27.31
CA ASP A 256 24.66 -8.75 25.90
C ASP A 256 24.42 -7.53 24.96
N PRO A 257 25.50 -6.82 24.58
CA PRO A 257 25.39 -5.75 23.62
C PRO A 257 25.31 -6.32 22.21
N ALA A 258 24.34 -5.87 21.44
CA ALA A 258 24.14 -6.26 20.05
C ALA A 258 23.87 -5.05 19.15
N ASP A 259 24.64 -4.90 18.09
CA ASP A 259 24.33 -3.96 17.03
C ASP A 259 23.39 -4.64 16.04
N LYS A 260 22.18 -4.14 15.95
CA LYS A 260 21.17 -4.61 14.99
C LYS A 260 21.08 -3.64 13.81
N GLN A 261 21.36 -4.16 12.64
CA GLN A 261 21.10 -3.42 11.40
C GLN A 261 19.62 -3.44 11.06
N GLU A 262 19.04 -2.28 10.92
CA GLU A 262 17.69 -2.09 10.41
C GLU A 262 17.79 -1.70 8.93
N LYS A 263 17.40 -2.63 8.07
CA LYS A 263 17.42 -2.42 6.61
C LYS A 263 16.58 -1.23 6.21
N ALA A 264 17.01 -0.53 5.18
CA ALA A 264 16.21 0.50 4.54
C ALA A 264 14.85 -0.05 4.09
N PRO A 265 13.77 0.75 4.19
CA PRO A 265 12.46 0.33 3.76
C PRO A 265 12.43 0.14 2.25
N GLN A 266 11.56 -0.73 1.75
CA GLN A 266 11.30 -0.84 0.31
C GLN A 266 10.46 0.36 -0.18
N PHE A 267 10.40 0.60 -1.49
CA PHE A 267 9.52 1.57 -2.10
C PHE A 267 8.04 1.31 -1.77
N TYR A 268 7.17 2.21 -2.17
CA TYR A 268 5.75 2.07 -1.95
C TYR A 268 5.06 1.22 -3.02
N SER A 269 4.28 0.23 -2.57
CA SER A 269 3.06 -0.19 -3.23
C SER A 269 1.91 0.69 -2.77
N LEU A 270 0.76 0.65 -3.44
CA LEU A 270 -0.41 1.44 -3.02
C LEU A 270 -0.79 1.17 -1.56
N THR A 271 -0.89 -0.10 -1.16
CA THR A 271 -1.24 -0.47 0.22
C THR A 271 -0.23 0.04 1.24
N ALA A 272 1.07 -0.01 0.93
CA ALA A 272 2.11 0.50 1.83
C ALA A 272 2.04 2.03 1.94
N LEU A 273 1.78 2.73 0.83
CA LEU A 273 1.58 4.18 0.83
C LEU A 273 0.35 4.59 1.64
N GLN A 274 -0.78 3.92 1.44
CA GLN A 274 -2.02 4.18 2.18
C GLN A 274 -1.84 4.01 3.69
N ARG A 275 -1.13 2.94 4.10
CA ARG A 275 -0.82 2.69 5.51
C ARG A 275 0.02 3.83 6.11
N ASP A 276 1.09 4.23 5.44
CA ASP A 276 1.99 5.24 5.96
C ASP A 276 1.36 6.64 5.86
N ALA A 277 0.58 6.95 4.83
CA ALA A 277 -0.20 8.18 4.75
C ALA A 277 -1.26 8.28 5.87
N ASN A 278 -1.92 7.19 6.22
CA ASN A 278 -2.83 7.16 7.37
C ASN A 278 -2.06 7.40 8.67
N ARG A 279 -0.92 6.71 8.85
CA ARG A 279 -0.10 6.82 10.05
C ARG A 279 0.50 8.22 10.25
N PHE A 280 1.10 8.80 9.21
CA PHE A 280 1.86 10.05 9.33
C PHE A 280 1.03 11.31 9.02
N LEU A 281 0.00 11.18 8.17
CA LEU A 281 -0.77 12.31 7.66
C LEU A 281 -2.25 12.28 8.07
N GLY A 282 -2.72 11.18 8.65
CA GLY A 282 -4.13 10.98 9.02
C GLY A 282 -5.08 10.80 7.82
N PHE A 283 -4.55 10.53 6.61
CA PHE A 283 -5.38 10.37 5.43
C PHE A 283 -6.05 9.00 5.39
N THR A 284 -7.28 8.96 4.87
CA THR A 284 -7.95 7.70 4.56
C THR A 284 -7.28 7.02 3.35
N ALA A 285 -7.55 5.72 3.19
CA ALA A 285 -7.07 4.97 2.02
C ALA A 285 -7.55 5.59 0.70
N GLN A 286 -8.81 6.07 0.66
CA GLN A 286 -9.37 6.71 -0.53
C GLN A 286 -8.71 8.05 -0.82
N GLN A 287 -8.58 8.92 0.17
CA GLN A 287 -7.88 10.21 0.00
C GLN A 287 -6.46 10.03 -0.52
N THR A 288 -5.73 9.04 0.04
CA THR A 288 -4.37 8.73 -0.41
C THR A 288 -4.34 8.29 -1.88
N LEU A 289 -5.29 7.45 -2.29
CA LEU A 289 -5.41 7.02 -3.69
C LEU A 289 -5.73 8.21 -4.61
N ASP A 290 -6.69 9.06 -4.22
CA ASP A 290 -7.12 10.21 -5.04
C ASP A 290 -5.99 11.21 -5.25
N TYR A 291 -5.24 11.54 -4.19
CA TYR A 291 -4.06 12.41 -4.30
C TYR A 291 -2.95 11.78 -5.15
N THR A 292 -2.69 10.49 -4.97
CA THR A 292 -1.65 9.79 -5.75
C THR A 292 -2.06 9.68 -7.23
N GLN A 293 -3.34 9.45 -7.51
CA GLN A 293 -3.88 9.41 -8.86
C GLN A 293 -3.77 10.79 -9.53
N SER A 294 -4.09 11.88 -8.82
CA SER A 294 -3.92 13.23 -9.33
C SER A 294 -2.44 13.56 -9.62
N LEU A 295 -1.52 13.17 -8.75
CA LEU A 295 -0.07 13.32 -8.96
C LEU A 295 0.41 12.52 -10.19
N TYR A 296 -0.12 11.31 -10.41
CA TYR A 296 0.17 10.51 -11.60
C TYR A 296 -0.32 11.20 -12.89
N GLU A 297 -1.54 11.72 -12.89
CA GLU A 297 -2.11 12.45 -14.03
C GLU A 297 -1.36 13.76 -14.33
N LYS A 298 -0.75 14.38 -13.30
CA LYS A 298 0.20 15.50 -13.40
C LYS A 298 1.62 15.06 -13.79
N LYS A 299 1.86 13.78 -14.01
CA LYS A 299 3.17 13.20 -14.37
C LYS A 299 4.24 13.34 -13.28
N LEU A 300 3.85 13.48 -12.01
CA LEU A 300 4.76 13.69 -10.88
C LEU A 300 5.11 12.40 -10.15
N VAL A 301 4.31 11.36 -10.28
CA VAL A 301 4.59 10.03 -9.75
C VAL A 301 4.26 8.94 -10.77
N THR A 302 4.77 7.74 -10.56
CA THR A 302 4.46 6.57 -11.38
C THR A 302 3.07 5.99 -11.04
N TYR A 303 2.61 5.00 -11.79
CA TYR A 303 1.25 4.46 -11.68
C TYR A 303 0.91 4.00 -10.25
N PRO A 304 -0.20 4.49 -9.68
CA PRO A 304 -0.47 4.29 -8.25
C PRO A 304 -1.01 2.91 -7.88
N ARG A 305 -1.68 2.20 -8.80
CA ARG A 305 -2.31 0.91 -8.47
C ARG A 305 -1.35 -0.25 -8.71
N THR A 306 -0.31 -0.32 -7.91
CA THR A 306 0.70 -1.37 -7.96
C THR A 306 0.84 -2.09 -6.63
N ASP A 307 1.08 -3.40 -6.69
CA ASP A 307 1.44 -4.22 -5.53
C ASP A 307 2.96 -4.33 -5.36
N SER A 308 3.74 -3.93 -6.37
CA SER A 308 5.19 -4.00 -6.34
C SER A 308 5.79 -2.94 -5.42
N ARG A 309 6.91 -3.29 -4.83
CA ARG A 309 7.76 -2.42 -4.00
C ARG A 309 9.18 -2.35 -4.55
N PHE A 310 9.37 -2.75 -5.82
CA PHE A 310 10.65 -2.86 -6.50
C PHE A 310 10.58 -2.19 -7.86
N LEU A 311 11.76 -1.86 -8.41
CA LEU A 311 11.94 -1.43 -9.78
C LEU A 311 12.50 -2.57 -10.62
N THR A 312 12.46 -2.39 -11.94
CA THR A 312 13.07 -3.28 -12.93
C THR A 312 14.51 -2.87 -13.24
N GLU A 313 15.30 -3.78 -13.79
CA GLU A 313 16.74 -3.56 -14.07
C GLU A 313 16.97 -2.42 -15.08
N ASP A 314 16.09 -2.26 -16.07
CA ASP A 314 16.15 -1.18 -17.06
C ASP A 314 16.06 0.22 -16.43
N MET A 315 15.46 0.32 -15.24
CA MET A 315 15.34 1.58 -14.51
C MET A 315 16.57 1.94 -13.66
N GLU A 316 17.56 1.05 -13.53
CA GLU A 316 18.74 1.28 -12.67
C GLU A 316 19.50 2.55 -13.07
N SER A 317 19.63 2.80 -14.37
CA SER A 317 20.39 3.94 -14.90
C SER A 317 19.81 5.31 -14.56
N MET A 318 18.48 5.40 -14.33
CA MET A 318 17.83 6.68 -14.00
C MET A 318 17.94 7.04 -12.51
N ILE A 319 18.20 6.07 -11.63
CA ILE A 319 18.17 6.28 -10.18
C ILE A 319 19.12 7.39 -9.72
N PRO A 320 20.39 7.47 -10.15
CA PRO A 320 21.32 8.49 -9.66
C PRO A 320 20.85 9.93 -9.95
N ASP A 321 20.36 10.19 -11.15
CA ASP A 321 19.86 11.52 -11.53
C ASP A 321 18.59 11.87 -10.77
N LEU A 322 17.66 10.93 -10.66
CA LEU A 322 16.42 11.11 -9.89
C LEU A 322 16.73 11.42 -8.41
N VAL A 323 17.66 10.70 -7.78
CA VAL A 323 18.07 10.94 -6.39
C VAL A 323 18.61 12.36 -6.21
N VAL A 324 19.53 12.79 -7.08
CA VAL A 324 20.14 14.13 -7.01
C VAL A 324 19.08 15.21 -7.11
N LYS A 325 18.18 15.09 -8.08
CA LYS A 325 17.09 16.07 -8.29
C LYS A 325 16.09 16.10 -7.13
N MET A 326 15.70 14.94 -6.62
CA MET A 326 14.78 14.85 -5.48
C MET A 326 15.41 15.37 -4.19
N ALA A 327 16.67 15.05 -3.92
CA ALA A 327 17.40 15.57 -2.76
C ALA A 327 17.49 17.10 -2.82
N ALA A 328 17.84 17.67 -3.97
CA ALA A 328 17.91 19.11 -4.17
C ALA A 328 16.54 19.78 -3.99
N LYS A 329 15.48 19.24 -4.59
CA LYS A 329 14.11 19.78 -4.53
C LYS A 329 13.57 19.83 -3.10
N PHE A 330 13.87 18.84 -2.29
CA PHE A 330 13.43 18.75 -0.89
C PHE A 330 14.48 19.27 0.11
N GLY A 331 15.54 19.92 -0.37
CA GLY A 331 16.57 20.56 0.45
C GLY A 331 17.43 19.60 1.26
N TYR A 332 17.47 18.32 0.91
CA TYR A 332 18.33 17.34 1.59
C TYR A 332 19.79 17.50 1.12
N THR A 333 20.61 18.11 1.95
CA THR A 333 22.01 18.49 1.61
C THR A 333 23.05 17.55 2.21
N ARG A 334 22.63 16.54 2.99
CA ARG A 334 23.56 15.61 3.63
C ARG A 334 24.09 14.58 2.63
N LYS A 335 25.33 14.13 2.85
CA LYS A 335 25.93 13.10 2.03
C LYS A 335 25.12 11.78 2.15
N MET A 336 24.75 11.22 1.03
CA MET A 336 24.00 9.97 0.93
C MET A 336 24.78 9.00 0.04
N VAL A 337 24.91 7.76 0.50
CA VAL A 337 25.37 6.64 -0.34
C VAL A 337 24.14 5.98 -0.91
N VAL A 338 24.10 5.79 -2.23
CA VAL A 338 22.95 5.24 -2.94
C VAL A 338 23.16 3.78 -3.24
N HIS A 339 22.23 2.92 -2.84
CA HIS A 339 22.27 1.47 -3.00
C HIS A 339 21.15 0.95 -3.94
N PRO A 340 21.25 1.11 -5.27
CA PRO A 340 20.18 0.74 -6.20
C PRO A 340 19.80 -0.74 -6.14
N LYS A 341 20.78 -1.63 -5.99
CA LYS A 341 20.57 -3.09 -6.02
C LYS A 341 19.60 -3.61 -4.95
N GLN A 342 19.41 -2.90 -3.83
CA GLN A 342 18.49 -3.33 -2.78
C GLN A 342 17.01 -3.15 -3.14
N VAL A 343 16.71 -2.38 -4.18
CA VAL A 343 15.35 -2.04 -4.61
C VAL A 343 15.03 -2.51 -6.04
N ILE A 344 15.97 -3.17 -6.72
CA ILE A 344 15.79 -3.71 -8.07
C ILE A 344 15.53 -5.21 -7.98
N ASN A 345 14.41 -5.66 -8.56
CA ASN A 345 14.07 -7.07 -8.64
C ASN A 345 12.96 -7.33 -9.65
N ASN A 346 13.34 -7.75 -10.89
CA ASN A 346 12.38 -8.04 -11.96
C ASN A 346 11.32 -9.09 -11.57
N SER A 347 11.70 -10.11 -10.78
CA SER A 347 10.77 -11.19 -10.40
C SER A 347 9.66 -10.73 -9.42
N LYS A 348 9.79 -9.55 -8.83
CA LYS A 348 8.82 -8.94 -7.90
C LYS A 348 8.06 -7.76 -8.51
N VAL A 349 8.25 -7.53 -9.80
CA VAL A 349 7.47 -6.57 -10.58
C VAL A 349 6.58 -7.38 -11.52
N SER A 350 5.25 -7.31 -11.34
CA SER A 350 4.29 -7.99 -12.20
C SER A 350 3.87 -7.08 -13.35
N ASP A 351 2.83 -6.28 -13.13
CA ASP A 351 2.27 -5.38 -14.14
C ASP A 351 2.96 -4.00 -14.10
N HIS A 352 3.19 -3.48 -12.88
CA HIS A 352 3.81 -2.18 -12.64
C HIS A 352 4.88 -2.29 -11.56
N HIS A 353 5.91 -1.46 -11.69
CA HIS A 353 6.91 -1.26 -10.64
C HIS A 353 6.34 -0.40 -9.49
N ALA A 354 7.13 -0.18 -8.45
CA ALA A 354 6.77 0.60 -7.27
C ALA A 354 6.38 2.05 -7.59
N ILE A 355 5.64 2.70 -6.68
CA ILE A 355 5.33 4.12 -6.74
C ILE A 355 6.56 4.92 -6.36
N ILE A 356 7.07 5.71 -7.31
CA ILE A 356 8.19 6.64 -7.11
C ILE A 356 7.85 8.00 -7.73
N PRO A 357 8.51 9.09 -7.30
CA PRO A 357 8.40 10.37 -8.00
C PRO A 357 9.05 10.26 -9.37
N THR A 358 8.58 11.06 -10.33
CA THR A 358 9.22 11.23 -11.63
C THR A 358 10.21 12.39 -11.59
N ILE A 359 11.01 12.50 -12.65
CA ILE A 359 11.97 13.59 -12.77
C ILE A 359 11.29 14.97 -12.86
N ASN A 360 10.04 15.03 -13.31
CA ASN A 360 9.27 16.27 -13.46
C ASN A 360 8.99 16.99 -12.12
N VAL A 361 9.11 16.29 -11.00
CA VAL A 361 8.99 16.91 -9.66
C VAL A 361 10.03 18.01 -9.45
N ALA A 362 11.19 17.92 -10.11
CA ALA A 362 12.24 18.95 -10.01
C ALA A 362 11.74 20.31 -10.51
N ASP A 363 10.91 20.32 -11.55
CA ASP A 363 10.49 21.53 -12.26
C ASP A 363 9.14 22.09 -11.77
N VAL A 364 8.40 21.35 -10.93
CA VAL A 364 7.08 21.79 -10.45
C VAL A 364 7.20 22.81 -9.32
N GLU A 365 6.39 23.86 -9.35
CA GLU A 365 6.23 24.75 -8.21
C GLU A 365 5.43 24.07 -7.10
N PHE A 366 6.16 23.56 -6.10
CA PHE A 366 5.60 22.70 -5.03
C PHE A 366 4.44 23.39 -4.28
N GLY A 367 4.53 24.73 -4.08
CA GLY A 367 3.49 25.50 -3.41
C GLY A 367 2.18 25.64 -4.17
N GLU A 368 2.16 25.37 -5.49
CA GLU A 368 0.96 25.43 -6.32
C GLU A 368 0.15 24.13 -6.27
N LEU A 369 0.73 23.05 -5.76
CA LEU A 369 0.01 21.80 -5.56
C LEU A 369 -0.97 21.91 -4.39
N PRO A 370 -2.14 21.25 -4.45
CA PRO A 370 -3.02 21.11 -3.29
C PRO A 370 -2.28 20.51 -2.09
N SER A 371 -2.58 20.98 -0.88
CA SER A 371 -1.88 20.59 0.36
C SER A 371 -1.82 19.05 0.56
N GLY A 372 -2.90 18.32 0.22
CA GLY A 372 -2.91 16.85 0.29
C GLY A 372 -1.91 16.20 -0.66
N GLU A 373 -1.80 16.72 -1.88
CA GLU A 373 -0.84 16.25 -2.89
C GLU A 373 0.60 16.55 -2.47
N GLN A 374 0.86 17.76 -1.94
CA GLN A 374 2.18 18.12 -1.41
C GLN A 374 2.65 17.11 -0.35
N LYS A 375 1.77 16.78 0.60
CA LYS A 375 2.07 15.85 1.69
C LYS A 375 2.34 14.42 1.18
N VAL A 376 1.51 13.94 0.25
CA VAL A 376 1.69 12.60 -0.35
C VAL A 376 2.96 12.56 -1.18
N LEU A 377 3.26 13.58 -1.98
CA LEU A 377 4.48 13.66 -2.78
C LEU A 377 5.74 13.71 -1.89
N SER A 378 5.70 14.46 -0.78
CA SER A 378 6.77 14.47 0.22
C SER A 378 6.99 13.08 0.81
N LEU A 379 5.91 12.37 1.14
CA LEU A 379 5.99 11.02 1.70
C LEU A 379 6.60 10.02 0.70
N ILE A 380 6.20 10.09 -0.58
CA ILE A 380 6.73 9.25 -1.66
C ILE A 380 8.22 9.56 -1.89
N THR A 381 8.60 10.84 -1.90
CA THR A 381 9.99 11.25 -2.10
C THR A 381 10.88 10.87 -0.92
N ALA A 382 10.40 11.07 0.31
CA ALA A 382 11.10 10.60 1.51
C ALA A 382 11.36 9.09 1.46
N ARG A 383 10.38 8.31 0.98
CA ARG A 383 10.51 6.88 0.80
C ARG A 383 11.50 6.51 -0.30
N LEU A 384 11.49 7.23 -1.44
CA LEU A 384 12.48 7.01 -2.51
C LEU A 384 13.90 7.11 -1.96
N LEU A 385 14.21 8.23 -1.34
CA LEU A 385 15.56 8.49 -0.85
C LEU A 385 15.92 7.55 0.32
N SER A 386 15.00 7.31 1.25
CA SER A 386 15.24 6.38 2.36
C SER A 386 15.48 4.95 1.89
N ALA A 387 14.74 4.48 0.88
CA ALA A 387 14.86 3.13 0.36
C ALA A 387 16.20 2.85 -0.33
N LEU A 388 16.90 3.89 -0.74
CA LEU A 388 18.21 3.84 -1.38
C LEU A 388 19.36 4.13 -0.41
N GLY A 389 19.05 4.54 0.84
CA GLY A 389 20.04 4.92 1.84
C GLY A 389 20.67 3.74 2.58
N ASP A 390 21.62 4.08 3.43
CA ASP A 390 22.28 3.13 4.31
C ASP A 390 21.33 2.54 5.34
N PRO A 391 21.54 1.30 5.82
CA PRO A 391 20.79 0.75 6.94
C PRO A 391 21.00 1.62 8.20
N ALA A 392 19.96 1.71 9.03
CA ALA A 392 20.12 2.27 10.37
C ALA A 392 20.76 1.22 11.30
N VAL A 393 21.63 1.66 12.20
CA VAL A 393 22.24 0.78 13.20
C VAL A 393 21.68 1.13 14.57
N ARG A 394 21.03 0.15 15.19
CA ARG A 394 20.52 0.25 16.54
C ARG A 394 21.42 -0.57 17.46
N ASN A 395 21.95 0.07 18.50
CA ASN A 395 22.56 -0.62 19.61
C ASN A 395 21.46 -1.07 20.59
N GLU A 396 21.38 -2.36 20.89
CA GLU A 396 20.50 -2.93 21.90
C GLU A 396 21.38 -3.62 22.94
N VAL A 397 21.10 -3.39 24.22
CA VAL A 397 21.80 -4.07 25.30
C VAL A 397 20.78 -4.76 26.19
N ASP A 398 20.82 -6.08 26.22
CA ASP A 398 20.04 -6.90 27.12
C ASP A 398 20.86 -7.15 28.37
N VAL A 399 20.30 -6.88 29.55
CA VAL A 399 20.93 -7.11 30.85
C VAL A 399 20.09 -8.07 31.68
N GLU A 400 20.71 -9.08 32.25
CA GLU A 400 20.07 -10.01 33.18
C GLU A 400 20.69 -9.87 34.57
N PHE A 401 19.83 -9.78 35.57
CA PHE A 401 20.17 -9.86 36.99
C PHE A 401 19.56 -11.12 37.56
N THR A 402 20.31 -11.82 38.38
CA THR A 402 19.78 -12.96 39.13
C THR A 402 19.77 -12.64 40.62
N CYS A 403 18.62 -12.89 41.27
CA CYS A 403 18.42 -12.72 42.69
C CYS A 403 17.45 -13.79 43.18
N ALA A 404 17.80 -14.55 44.22
CA ALA A 404 16.98 -15.63 44.79
C ALA A 404 16.43 -16.58 43.67
N ASP A 405 17.32 -17.09 42.82
CA ASP A 405 17.04 -17.98 41.67
C ASP A 405 16.05 -17.43 40.65
N THR A 406 15.70 -16.15 40.74
CA THR A 406 14.81 -15.46 39.80
C THR A 406 15.63 -14.55 38.90
N VAL A 407 15.35 -14.63 37.56
CA VAL A 407 15.98 -13.79 36.54
C VAL A 407 15.14 -12.56 36.30
N PHE A 408 15.80 -11.41 36.34
CA PHE A 408 15.21 -10.10 35.99
C PHE A 408 15.91 -9.55 34.79
N ARG A 409 15.12 -9.04 33.81
CA ARG A 409 15.64 -8.54 32.55
C ARG A 409 15.35 -7.05 32.39
N ALA A 410 16.34 -6.35 31.88
CA ALA A 410 16.21 -4.99 31.39
C ALA A 410 16.77 -4.91 29.98
N LYS A 411 16.19 -4.07 29.16
CA LYS A 411 16.60 -3.87 27.77
C LYS A 411 16.67 -2.38 27.47
N ALA A 412 17.84 -1.93 27.06
CA ALA A 412 18.05 -0.58 26.57
C ALA A 412 18.31 -0.59 25.06
N LYS A 413 17.85 0.42 24.36
CA LYS A 413 18.05 0.57 22.91
C LYS A 413 18.36 2.02 22.55
N ASN A 414 19.30 2.22 21.62
CA ASN A 414 19.61 3.53 21.07
C ASN A 414 19.93 3.41 19.58
N ILE A 415 19.66 4.46 18.82
CA ILE A 415 20.06 4.54 17.43
C ILE A 415 21.50 5.09 17.40
N ARG A 416 22.46 4.24 17.01
CA ARG A 416 23.87 4.62 16.86
C ARG A 416 24.11 5.34 15.54
N GLU A 417 23.54 4.82 14.46
CA GLU A 417 23.62 5.39 13.13
C GLU A 417 22.22 5.51 12.55
N LYS A 418 21.81 6.72 12.20
CA LYS A 418 20.46 6.98 11.72
C LYS A 418 20.20 6.36 10.34
N GLY A 419 21.23 6.32 9.46
CA GLY A 419 21.09 5.80 8.11
C GLY A 419 19.87 6.42 7.39
N TRP A 420 19.05 5.58 6.77
CA TRP A 420 17.84 6.00 6.05
C TRP A 420 16.81 6.79 6.90
N ARG A 421 16.83 6.64 8.22
CA ARG A 421 15.91 7.36 9.12
C ARG A 421 16.17 8.86 9.13
N ASP A 422 17.43 9.27 8.97
CA ASP A 422 17.81 10.69 8.89
C ASP A 422 17.14 11.39 7.70
N ILE A 423 17.05 10.70 6.57
CA ILE A 423 16.42 11.18 5.35
C ILE A 423 14.92 11.38 5.57
N GLN A 424 14.28 10.37 6.17
CA GLN A 424 12.85 10.42 6.46
C GLN A 424 12.52 11.56 7.44
N GLU A 425 13.29 11.70 8.51
CA GLU A 425 13.14 12.78 9.49
C GLU A 425 13.32 14.17 8.84
N TRP A 426 14.29 14.32 7.93
CA TRP A 426 14.53 15.58 7.23
C TRP A 426 13.35 16.01 6.36
N ILE A 427 12.85 15.13 5.50
CA ILE A 427 11.82 15.46 4.50
C ILE A 427 10.44 15.58 5.14
N MET A 428 10.13 14.70 6.07
CA MET A 428 8.82 14.70 6.74
C MET A 428 8.74 15.75 7.85
N GLY A 429 9.88 16.31 8.30
CA GLY A 429 9.96 17.32 9.34
C GLY A 429 9.30 16.88 10.65
N SER A 430 8.83 17.83 11.43
CA SER A 430 8.12 17.58 12.69
C SER A 430 6.79 16.83 12.53
N SER A 431 6.29 16.65 11.31
CA SER A 431 5.13 15.77 11.04
C SER A 431 5.42 14.29 11.32
N ALA A 432 6.69 13.87 11.20
CA ALA A 432 7.13 12.55 11.66
C ALA A 432 7.27 12.49 13.20
N GLU A 433 7.53 13.63 13.85
CA GLU A 433 7.60 13.76 15.30
C GLU A 433 6.22 13.97 15.97
N SER A 434 5.20 14.40 15.22
CA SER A 434 3.85 14.62 15.78
C SER A 434 3.15 13.30 16.19
N THR A 435 3.68 12.15 15.81
CA THR A 435 3.33 10.84 16.38
C THR A 435 4.24 10.44 17.55
N ASP A 436 5.34 11.18 17.81
CA ASP A 436 6.11 11.06 19.05
C ASP A 436 5.27 11.67 20.18
N SER A 437 4.41 10.86 20.78
CA SER A 437 3.70 11.21 22.00
C SER A 437 4.73 11.60 23.09
N GLU A 438 4.30 12.33 24.12
CA GLU A 438 5.15 12.57 25.31
C GLU A 438 5.77 11.27 25.84
N ASN A 439 5.09 10.15 25.62
CA ASN A 439 5.59 8.82 25.97
C ASN A 439 6.84 8.41 25.17
N ASP A 440 6.91 8.72 23.85
CA ASP A 440 8.08 8.38 23.04
C ASP A 440 9.32 9.22 23.41
N ARG A 441 9.10 10.49 23.79
CA ARG A 441 10.19 11.37 24.30
C ARG A 441 10.70 10.88 25.66
N ARG A 442 9.80 10.45 26.55
CA ARG A 442 10.15 9.83 27.83
C ARG A 442 10.92 8.53 27.59
N GLU A 443 10.43 7.66 26.72
CA GLU A 443 11.09 6.38 26.40
C GLU A 443 12.51 6.61 25.83
N LYS A 444 12.72 7.64 24.99
CA LYS A 444 14.05 7.99 24.47
C LYS A 444 14.99 8.45 25.60
N SER A 445 14.52 9.29 26.53
CA SER A 445 15.30 9.74 27.70
C SER A 445 15.62 8.59 28.63
N GLU A 446 14.63 7.78 29.00
CA GLU A 446 14.82 6.62 29.89
C GLU A 446 15.78 5.58 29.30
N ASN A 447 15.76 5.36 27.99
CA ASN A 447 16.72 4.47 27.31
C ASN A 447 18.16 5.03 27.37
N ALA A 448 18.34 6.34 27.21
CA ALA A 448 19.66 6.97 27.29
C ALA A 448 20.25 6.86 28.71
N ASP A 449 19.44 7.14 29.72
CA ASP A 449 19.83 7.04 31.14
C ASP A 449 20.16 5.59 31.50
N MET A 450 19.34 4.64 31.01
CA MET A 450 19.57 3.20 31.23
C MET A 450 20.89 2.74 30.59
N LEU A 451 21.23 3.18 29.37
CA LEU A 451 22.50 2.86 28.73
C LEU A 451 23.69 3.38 29.53
N ALA A 452 23.58 4.59 30.08
CA ALA A 452 24.63 5.17 30.93
C ALA A 452 24.83 4.31 32.22
N CYS A 453 23.74 3.85 32.84
CA CYS A 453 23.78 2.94 33.94
C CYS A 453 24.39 1.58 33.57
N ILE A 454 24.03 1.01 32.43
CA ILE A 454 24.57 -0.28 31.94
C ILE A 454 26.10 -0.20 31.76
N ALA A 455 26.60 0.92 31.24
CA ALA A 455 28.01 1.11 30.93
C ALA A 455 28.95 0.94 32.17
N VAL A 456 28.44 1.14 33.36
CA VAL A 456 29.21 0.96 34.63
C VAL A 456 29.02 -0.40 35.30
N LEU A 457 28.14 -1.25 34.72
CA LEU A 457 27.93 -2.61 35.22
C LEU A 457 29.05 -3.55 34.77
N THR A 458 29.32 -4.53 35.59
CA THR A 458 30.30 -5.60 35.28
C THR A 458 29.61 -6.96 35.42
N ASN A 459 29.75 -7.81 34.43
CA ASN A 459 29.22 -9.16 34.46
C ASN A 459 29.83 -9.98 35.62
N GLY A 460 29.01 -10.74 36.31
CA GLY A 460 29.41 -11.52 37.51
C GLY A 460 29.45 -10.72 38.81
N LYS A 461 29.35 -9.36 38.75
CA LYS A 461 29.39 -8.50 39.93
C LYS A 461 27.98 -8.33 40.54
N SER A 462 27.93 -8.28 41.90
CA SER A 462 26.69 -8.00 42.64
C SER A 462 26.54 -6.49 42.91
N TYR A 463 25.33 -5.99 42.77
CA TYR A 463 24.96 -4.60 43.04
C TYR A 463 23.85 -4.52 44.07
N PRO A 464 23.71 -3.42 44.84
CA PRO A 464 22.64 -3.27 45.80
C PRO A 464 21.27 -3.43 45.17
N LEU A 465 20.44 -4.27 45.78
CA LEU A 465 19.04 -4.46 45.41
C LEU A 465 18.20 -3.38 46.11
N GLN A 466 17.36 -2.71 45.35
CA GLN A 466 16.47 -1.69 45.86
C GLN A 466 15.05 -1.90 45.31
N ASN A 467 14.07 -1.47 46.10
CA ASN A 467 12.66 -1.37 45.71
C ASN A 467 12.07 -2.64 45.06
N PRO A 468 12.26 -3.86 45.64
CA PRO A 468 11.57 -5.03 45.15
C PRO A 468 10.06 -4.84 45.32
N LYS A 469 9.31 -4.87 44.23
CA LYS A 469 7.84 -4.69 44.23
C LYS A 469 7.18 -5.64 43.24
N MET A 470 5.92 -5.94 43.50
CA MET A 470 5.06 -6.65 42.58
C MET A 470 4.25 -5.64 41.79
N GLU A 471 4.24 -5.82 40.49
CA GLU A 471 3.41 -5.07 39.54
C GLU A 471 2.25 -5.96 39.12
N GLU A 472 1.03 -5.49 39.40
CA GLU A 472 -0.19 -6.17 39.00
C GLU A 472 -0.70 -5.52 37.70
N GLY A 473 -0.98 -6.33 36.70
CA GLY A 473 -1.56 -5.93 35.45
C GLY A 473 -2.69 -6.84 35.05
N LYS A 474 -3.30 -6.55 33.94
CA LYS A 474 -4.30 -7.41 33.30
C LYS A 474 -3.95 -7.58 31.82
N THR A 475 -4.26 -8.75 31.29
CA THR A 475 -4.22 -8.94 29.83
C THR A 475 -5.19 -7.97 29.18
N THR A 476 -4.88 -7.52 27.99
CA THR A 476 -5.71 -6.59 27.20
C THR A 476 -6.24 -7.26 25.94
N PRO A 477 -7.45 -6.91 25.49
CA PRO A 477 -7.96 -7.43 24.23
C PRO A 477 -7.12 -6.95 23.04
N LYS A 478 -7.32 -7.57 21.90
CA LYS A 478 -6.78 -7.08 20.64
C LYS A 478 -7.35 -5.68 20.36
N LYS A 479 -6.58 -4.84 19.68
CA LYS A 479 -7.06 -3.53 19.26
C LYS A 479 -8.13 -3.67 18.16
N HIS A 480 -9.07 -2.74 18.11
CA HIS A 480 -9.99 -2.60 16.99
C HIS A 480 -9.22 -2.47 15.67
N PHE A 481 -9.84 -2.89 14.57
CA PHE A 481 -9.25 -2.62 13.28
C PHE A 481 -9.25 -1.11 13.01
N THR A 482 -8.08 -0.63 12.58
CA THR A 482 -7.90 0.67 11.93
C THR A 482 -7.51 0.41 10.47
N ASP A 483 -7.48 1.43 9.64
CA ASP A 483 -7.01 1.30 8.25
C ASP A 483 -5.64 0.60 8.19
N VAL A 484 -4.72 0.96 9.09
CA VAL A 484 -3.37 0.38 9.20
C VAL A 484 -3.43 -1.12 9.53
N ILE A 485 -4.13 -1.49 10.59
CA ILE A 485 -4.19 -2.89 11.07
C ILE A 485 -4.95 -3.78 10.08
N HIS A 486 -5.97 -3.22 9.41
CA HIS A 486 -6.73 -3.93 8.40
C HIS A 486 -5.86 -4.29 7.17
N PHE A 487 -5.04 -3.36 6.69
CA PHE A 487 -4.10 -3.61 5.59
C PHE A 487 -3.06 -4.69 5.94
N GLU A 488 -2.50 -4.67 7.13
CA GLU A 488 -1.56 -5.70 7.59
C GLU A 488 -2.20 -7.09 7.65
N SER A 489 -3.43 -7.19 8.15
CA SER A 489 -4.15 -8.46 8.24
C SER A 489 -4.53 -9.04 6.86
N ARG A 490 -4.81 -8.20 5.87
CA ARG A 490 -5.04 -8.63 4.47
C ARG A 490 -3.76 -9.18 3.84
N GLN A 491 -2.64 -8.51 3.97
CA GLN A 491 -1.36 -9.00 3.43
C GLN A 491 -0.99 -10.38 4.02
N TRP A 492 -1.23 -10.58 5.31
CA TRP A 492 -0.95 -11.86 5.97
C TRP A 492 -1.83 -13.02 5.47
N LYS A 493 -3.12 -12.77 5.19
CA LYS A 493 -4.02 -13.79 4.62
C LYS A 493 -3.69 -14.11 3.17
N TYR A 494 -3.35 -13.10 2.37
CA TYR A 494 -2.94 -13.31 0.97
C TYR A 494 -1.62 -14.07 0.83
N SER A 495 -0.65 -13.85 1.71
CA SER A 495 0.62 -14.58 1.70
C SER A 495 0.45 -16.06 2.08
N LYS A 496 -0.50 -16.40 2.95
CA LYS A 496 -0.81 -17.81 3.27
C LYS A 496 -1.54 -18.54 2.15
N CYS A 497 -2.36 -17.85 1.35
CA CYS A 497 -3.03 -18.46 0.20
C CYS A 497 -2.07 -18.74 -0.97
N LYS A 498 -0.97 -17.98 -1.11
CA LYS A 498 0.06 -18.22 -2.15
C LYS A 498 1.02 -19.37 -1.80
N GLY A 499 1.06 -19.83 -0.56
CA GLY A 499 1.92 -20.94 -0.12
C GLY A 499 1.23 -22.31 -0.05
N ALA A 500 -0.02 -22.42 -0.52
CA ALA A 500 -0.83 -23.64 -0.50
C ALA A 500 -1.27 -24.09 -1.91
N GLY A 501 -0.53 -23.66 -2.95
CA GLY A 501 -0.74 -24.08 -4.34
C GLY A 501 0.53 -24.68 -4.92
#